data_911109b6d4b4449225cfdde0c1a87fb4
#
_entry.id   911109b6d4b4449225cfdde0c1a87fb4
#
_cell.length_a   1.000
_cell.length_b   1.000
_cell.length_c   1.000
_cell.angle_alpha   90.00
_cell.angle_beta   90.00
_cell.angle_gamma   90.00
#
_symmetry.space_group_name_H-M   'P 1'
#
loop_
_entity.id
_entity.type
_entity.pdbx_description
1 polymer ?
#
loop_
_entity_poly.entity_id
_entity_poly.type
_entity_poly.pdbx_seq_one_letter_code
_entity_poly.pdbx_strand_id
1 'polypeptide(L)'
;MTEVRRDPLAIGLGALACGAGLGGATITLAQLVVKLLQGRLEPDRYREAAADPLLAGLLAGVAVAGIFGWRRSRPLENLWQNGVIGVLAAVGALLVGFLAAVADRLLGFPGLIAWGLLSVAVGTAASRWATAGAAGGDEGSAMGDGS
;
A
#
# COMPACT_ATOMS: atom_id res chain seq x y z
N MET A 1 16.17 -24.30 -22.07
CA MET A 1 15.21 -23.19 -22.01
C MET A 1 14.65 -23.08 -20.62
N THR A 2 15.21 -22.24 -19.86
CA THR A 2 14.65 -21.86 -18.58
C THR A 2 13.54 -20.85 -18.85
N GLU A 3 12.31 -21.34 -18.90
CA GLU A 3 11.20 -20.46 -18.69
C GLU A 3 11.47 -19.71 -17.38
N VAL A 4 11.68 -18.39 -17.48
CA VAL A 4 11.70 -17.54 -16.31
C VAL A 4 10.28 -17.62 -15.74
N ARG A 5 10.06 -18.63 -14.95
CA ARG A 5 8.87 -18.75 -14.14
C ARG A 5 8.90 -17.55 -13.22
N ARG A 6 8.15 -16.53 -13.59
CA ARG A 6 7.81 -15.45 -12.67
C ARG A 6 7.23 -16.15 -11.45
N ASP A 7 7.96 -16.11 -10.36
CA ASP A 7 7.51 -16.73 -9.14
C ASP A 7 6.17 -16.09 -8.77
N PRO A 8 5.03 -16.82 -8.84
CA PRO A 8 3.73 -16.23 -8.54
C PRO A 8 3.66 -15.70 -7.11
N LEU A 9 4.45 -16.24 -6.22
CA LEU A 9 4.60 -15.77 -4.86
C LEU A 9 5.21 -14.37 -4.79
N ALA A 10 6.28 -14.12 -5.56
CA ALA A 10 6.94 -12.81 -5.60
C ALA A 10 6.00 -11.73 -6.16
N ILE A 11 5.25 -12.05 -7.21
CA ILE A 11 4.27 -11.14 -7.81
C ILE A 11 3.14 -10.85 -6.81
N GLY A 12 2.62 -11.88 -6.16
CA GLY A 12 1.56 -11.77 -5.16
C GLY A 12 1.99 -10.93 -3.96
N LEU A 13 3.17 -11.19 -3.40
CA LEU A 13 3.73 -10.43 -2.28
C LEU A 13 4.02 -8.98 -2.65
N GLY A 14 4.57 -8.74 -3.85
CA GLY A 14 4.84 -7.40 -4.34
C GLY A 14 3.56 -6.59 -4.55
N ALA A 15 2.53 -7.21 -5.13
CA ALA A 15 1.22 -6.59 -5.32
C ALA A 15 0.54 -6.26 -3.98
N LEU A 16 0.59 -7.20 -3.04
CA LEU A 16 0.02 -7.04 -1.70
C LEU A 16 0.72 -5.92 -0.93
N ALA A 17 2.05 -5.90 -0.93
CA ALA A 17 2.84 -4.88 -0.25
C ALA A 17 2.63 -3.50 -0.87
N CYS A 18 2.53 -3.42 -2.19
CA CYS A 18 2.25 -2.17 -2.91
C CYS A 18 0.85 -1.64 -2.55
N GLY A 19 -0.16 -2.48 -2.62
CA GLY A 19 -1.54 -2.10 -2.28
C GLY A 19 -1.69 -1.70 -0.82
N ALA A 20 -1.15 -2.49 0.10
CA ALA A 20 -1.20 -2.22 1.53
C ALA A 20 -0.42 -0.94 1.89
N GLY A 21 0.75 -0.73 1.30
CA GLY A 21 1.59 0.45 1.53
C GLY A 21 0.90 1.74 1.06
N LEU A 22 0.38 1.75 -0.15
CA LEU A 22 -0.30 2.92 -0.72
C LEU A 22 -1.65 3.18 -0.04
N GLY A 23 -2.44 2.13 0.20
CA GLY A 23 -3.71 2.25 0.91
C GLY A 23 -3.50 2.70 2.36
N GLY A 24 -2.52 2.14 3.04
CA GLY A 24 -2.13 2.53 4.39
C GLY A 24 -1.64 3.97 4.47
N ALA A 25 -0.86 4.42 3.48
CA ALA A 25 -0.42 5.82 3.38
C ALA A 25 -1.61 6.76 3.18
N THR A 26 -2.62 6.38 2.41
CA THR A 26 -3.85 7.15 2.23
C THR A 26 -4.60 7.31 3.55
N ILE A 27 -4.74 6.22 4.32
CA ILE A 27 -5.37 6.26 5.64
C ILE A 27 -4.56 7.13 6.60
N THR A 28 -3.23 7.04 6.56
CA THR A 28 -2.33 7.86 7.38
C THR A 28 -2.46 9.34 7.04
N LEU A 29 -2.60 9.67 5.75
CA LEU A 29 -2.83 11.04 5.30
C LEU A 29 -4.16 11.59 5.85
N ALA A 30 -5.22 10.78 5.85
CA ALA A 30 -6.49 11.16 6.43
C ALA A 30 -6.37 11.43 7.95
N GLN A 31 -5.65 10.59 8.67
CA GLN A 31 -5.36 10.81 10.09
C GLN A 31 -4.56 12.10 10.33
N LEU A 32 -3.62 12.40 9.45
CA LEU A 32 -2.85 13.64 9.51
C LEU A 32 -3.75 14.86 9.34
N VAL A 33 -4.66 14.84 8.37
CA VAL A 33 -5.64 15.91 8.13
C VAL A 33 -6.53 16.10 9.35
N VAL A 34 -7.03 15.00 9.94
CA VAL A 34 -7.85 15.05 11.16
C VAL A 34 -7.08 15.68 12.30
N LYS A 35 -5.81 15.35 12.45
CA LYS A 35 -4.96 15.92 13.50
C LYS A 35 -4.70 17.41 13.30
N LEU A 36 -4.53 17.85 12.08
CA LEU A 36 -4.42 19.28 11.75
C LEU A 36 -5.72 20.05 12.07
N LEU A 37 -6.87 19.44 11.79
CA LEU A 37 -8.17 20.00 12.16
C LEU A 37 -8.35 20.09 13.68
N GLN A 38 -7.85 19.12 14.42
CA GLN A 38 -7.91 19.11 15.88
C GLN A 38 -7.21 20.32 16.50
N GLY A 39 -6.11 20.77 15.90
CA GLY A 39 -5.39 21.98 16.36
C GLY A 39 -6.07 23.29 16.03
N ARG A 40 -7.07 23.30 15.14
CA ARG A 40 -7.74 24.52 14.64
C ARG A 40 -9.20 24.66 15.05
N LEU A 41 -9.84 23.59 15.50
CA LEU A 41 -11.26 23.57 15.85
C LEU A 41 -11.48 23.35 17.34
N GLU A 42 -12.59 23.89 17.87
CA GLU A 42 -13.06 23.60 19.22
C GLU A 42 -13.43 22.12 19.38
N PRO A 43 -13.29 21.53 20.60
CA PRO A 43 -13.47 20.09 20.81
C PRO A 43 -14.83 19.55 20.34
N ASP A 44 -15.89 20.33 20.49
CA ASP A 44 -17.25 19.90 20.12
C ASP A 44 -17.43 19.84 18.60
N ARG A 45 -16.87 20.82 17.88
CA ARG A 45 -16.89 20.85 16.40
C ARG A 45 -15.92 19.85 15.79
N TYR A 46 -14.85 19.53 16.48
CA TYR A 46 -13.87 18.53 16.02
C TYR A 46 -14.48 17.15 15.88
N ARG A 47 -15.30 16.72 16.85
CA ARG A 47 -15.91 15.39 16.81
C ARG A 47 -16.80 15.17 15.60
N GLU A 48 -17.58 16.17 15.22
CA GLU A 48 -18.42 16.11 14.03
C GLU A 48 -17.60 16.20 12.73
N ALA A 49 -16.62 17.11 12.69
CA ALA A 49 -15.80 17.35 11.51
C ALA A 49 -14.76 16.24 11.24
N ALA A 50 -14.37 15.47 12.25
CA ALA A 50 -13.34 14.43 12.12
C ALA A 50 -13.91 13.11 11.59
N ALA A 51 -15.18 12.83 11.81
CA ALA A 51 -15.81 11.56 11.40
C ALA A 51 -15.81 11.37 9.88
N ASP A 52 -16.17 12.41 9.14
CA ASP A 52 -16.28 12.36 7.68
C ASP A 52 -14.93 12.14 6.97
N PRO A 53 -13.87 12.92 7.26
CA PRO A 53 -12.57 12.69 6.61
C PRO A 53 -11.92 11.37 7.04
N LEU A 54 -12.14 10.90 8.27
CA LEU A 54 -11.66 9.58 8.69
C LEU A 54 -12.34 8.46 7.92
N LEU A 55 -13.67 8.50 7.80
CA LEU A 55 -14.43 7.51 7.04
C LEU A 55 -14.05 7.55 5.56
N ALA A 56 -13.97 8.73 4.97
CA ALA A 56 -13.54 8.92 3.59
C ALA A 56 -12.12 8.39 3.36
N GLY A 57 -11.21 8.65 4.28
CA GLY A 57 -9.83 8.15 4.23
C GLY A 57 -9.73 6.64 4.34
N LEU A 58 -10.52 6.02 5.21
CA LEU A 58 -10.61 4.57 5.33
C LEU A 58 -11.13 3.93 4.04
N LEU A 59 -12.24 4.45 3.50
CA LEU A 59 -12.83 3.94 2.25
C LEU A 59 -11.88 4.14 1.06
N ALA A 60 -11.26 5.32 0.95
CA ALA A 60 -10.28 5.61 -0.09
C ALA A 60 -9.05 4.72 0.05
N GLY A 61 -8.53 4.51 1.25
CA GLY A 61 -7.38 3.65 1.51
C GLY A 61 -7.65 2.20 1.14
N VAL A 62 -8.80 1.66 1.51
CA VAL A 62 -9.24 0.31 1.14
C VAL A 62 -9.42 0.19 -0.37
N ALA A 63 -10.03 1.18 -1.02
CA ALA A 63 -10.22 1.21 -2.47
C ALA A 63 -8.88 1.26 -3.21
N VAL A 64 -7.97 2.14 -2.78
CA VAL A 64 -6.60 2.26 -3.34
C VAL A 64 -5.86 0.93 -3.19
N ALA A 65 -5.89 0.33 -2.00
CA ALA A 65 -5.24 -0.94 -1.73
C ALA A 65 -5.79 -2.06 -2.64
N GLY A 66 -7.10 -2.16 -2.76
CA GLY A 66 -7.76 -3.15 -3.60
C GLY A 66 -7.42 -2.98 -5.08
N ILE A 67 -7.51 -1.74 -5.59
CA ILE A 67 -7.24 -1.43 -6.99
C ILE A 67 -5.77 -1.68 -7.35
N PHE A 68 -4.83 -1.19 -6.53
CA PHE A 68 -3.40 -1.37 -6.79
C PHE A 68 -2.97 -2.83 -6.61
N GLY A 69 -3.50 -3.51 -5.57
CA GLY A 69 -3.28 -4.94 -5.39
C GLY A 69 -3.76 -5.74 -6.59
N TRP A 70 -4.96 -5.47 -7.07
CA TRP A 70 -5.52 -6.10 -8.26
C TRP A 70 -4.69 -5.80 -9.51
N ARG A 71 -4.38 -4.53 -9.76
CA ARG A 71 -3.62 -4.14 -10.96
C ARG A 71 -2.24 -4.78 -11.00
N ARG A 72 -1.57 -4.85 -9.87
CA ARG A 72 -0.23 -5.44 -9.79
C ARG A 72 -0.24 -6.97 -9.82
N SER A 73 -1.35 -7.60 -9.46
CA SER A 73 -1.51 -9.06 -9.55
C SER A 73 -2.02 -9.54 -10.92
N ARG A 74 -2.29 -8.63 -11.86
CA ARG A 74 -2.73 -8.98 -13.22
C ARG A 74 -1.86 -10.02 -13.94
N PRO A 75 -0.52 -10.08 -13.76
CA PRO A 75 0.28 -11.16 -14.34
C PRO A 75 -0.11 -12.56 -13.86
N LEU A 76 -0.81 -12.66 -12.74
CA LEU A 76 -1.46 -13.91 -12.33
C LEU A 76 -2.76 -14.07 -13.13
N GLU A 77 -2.82 -15.03 -14.00
CA GLU A 77 -3.95 -15.25 -14.93
C GLU A 77 -5.24 -15.69 -14.23
N ASN A 78 -5.19 -15.96 -12.93
CA ASN A 78 -6.32 -16.47 -12.17
C ASN A 78 -7.06 -15.32 -11.47
N LEU A 79 -8.30 -15.05 -11.92
CA LEU A 79 -9.20 -14.04 -11.35
C LEU A 79 -9.43 -14.21 -9.85
N TRP A 80 -9.50 -15.44 -9.38
CA TRP A 80 -9.67 -15.73 -7.96
C TRP A 80 -8.48 -15.29 -7.13
N GLN A 81 -7.26 -15.57 -7.60
CA GLN A 81 -6.04 -15.13 -6.93
C GLN A 81 -5.93 -13.60 -6.90
N ASN A 82 -6.30 -12.94 -7.97
CA ASN A 82 -6.32 -11.48 -8.04
C ASN A 82 -7.31 -10.88 -7.03
N GLY A 83 -8.47 -11.48 -6.90
CA GLY A 83 -9.47 -11.07 -5.91
C GLY A 83 -8.97 -11.25 -4.47
N VAL A 84 -8.37 -12.38 -4.17
CA VAL A 84 -7.78 -12.66 -2.84
C VAL A 84 -6.67 -11.67 -2.52
N ILE A 85 -5.79 -11.38 -3.47
CA ILE A 85 -4.70 -10.40 -3.28
C ILE A 85 -5.27 -9.00 -3.02
N GLY A 86 -6.30 -8.60 -3.76
CA GLY A 86 -6.97 -7.32 -3.54
C GLY A 86 -7.56 -7.19 -2.15
N VAL A 87 -8.24 -8.24 -1.67
CA VAL A 87 -8.82 -8.28 -0.31
C VAL A 87 -7.72 -8.26 0.75
N LEU A 88 -6.66 -9.06 0.58
CA LEU A 88 -5.54 -9.08 1.51
C LEU A 88 -4.81 -7.74 1.55
N ALA A 89 -4.66 -7.07 0.42
CA ALA A 89 -4.09 -5.74 0.35
C ALA A 89 -4.94 -4.72 1.11
N ALA A 90 -6.27 -4.81 0.99
CA ALA A 90 -7.19 -3.96 1.74
C ALA A 90 -7.07 -4.18 3.26
N VAL A 91 -7.01 -5.43 3.70
CA VAL A 91 -6.79 -5.78 5.11
C VAL A 91 -5.42 -5.27 5.58
N GLY A 92 -4.38 -5.43 4.76
CA GLY A 92 -3.05 -4.90 5.03
C GLY A 92 -3.04 -3.37 5.17
N ALA A 93 -3.80 -2.66 4.33
CA ALA A 93 -3.95 -1.20 4.44
C ALA A 93 -4.61 -0.78 5.75
N LEU A 94 -5.63 -1.50 6.20
CA LEU A 94 -6.26 -1.26 7.50
C LEU A 94 -5.28 -1.49 8.66
N LEU A 95 -4.46 -2.53 8.57
CA LEU A 95 -3.41 -2.82 9.54
C LEU A 95 -2.35 -1.71 9.58
N VAL A 96 -1.89 -1.26 8.43
CA VAL A 96 -0.93 -0.14 8.32
C VAL A 96 -1.53 1.13 8.90
N GLY A 97 -2.80 1.41 8.61
CA GLY A 97 -3.54 2.54 9.19
C GLY A 97 -3.66 2.46 10.71
N PHE A 98 -3.92 1.26 11.24
CA PHE A 98 -3.96 1.02 12.69
C PHE A 98 -2.59 1.27 13.34
N LEU A 99 -1.52 0.76 12.73
CA LEU A 99 -0.15 0.99 13.21
C LEU A 99 0.24 2.47 13.12
N ALA A 100 -0.28 3.22 12.15
CA ALA A 100 -0.12 4.66 12.09
C ALA A 100 -0.73 5.35 13.32
N ALA A 101 -1.90 4.93 13.75
CA ALA A 101 -2.53 5.45 14.96
C ALA A 101 -1.70 5.13 16.22
N VAL A 102 -1.09 3.95 16.28
CA VAL A 102 -0.16 3.60 17.36
C VAL A 102 1.09 4.46 17.33
N ALA A 103 1.67 4.68 16.14
CA ALA A 103 2.83 5.55 15.97
C ALA A 103 2.52 6.99 16.39
N ASP A 104 1.32 7.49 16.10
CA ASP A 104 0.86 8.80 16.55
C ASP A 104 0.79 8.89 18.07
N ARG A 105 0.31 7.85 18.74
CA ARG A 105 0.24 7.82 20.20
C ARG A 105 1.61 7.77 20.88
N LEU A 106 2.59 7.10 20.23
CA LEU A 106 3.92 6.92 20.81
C LEU A 106 4.84 8.11 20.51
N LEU A 107 4.82 8.62 19.30
CA LEU A 107 5.76 9.64 18.80
C LEU A 107 5.09 10.98 18.44
N GLY A 108 3.76 11.01 18.42
CA GLY A 108 3.00 12.19 18.04
C GLY A 108 3.02 12.47 16.54
N PHE A 109 2.86 13.73 16.18
CA PHE A 109 2.77 14.19 14.80
C PHE A 109 3.96 13.77 13.92
N PRO A 110 5.24 13.89 14.37
CA PRO A 110 6.38 13.42 13.59
C PRO A 110 6.34 11.91 13.32
N GLY A 111 5.85 11.12 14.25
CA GLY A 111 5.69 9.66 14.06
C GLY A 111 4.70 9.32 12.96
N LEU A 112 3.62 10.07 12.85
CA LEU A 112 2.61 9.90 11.81
C LEU A 112 3.16 10.20 10.42
N ILE A 113 3.92 11.29 10.29
CA ILE A 113 4.59 11.66 9.03
C ILE A 113 5.62 10.61 8.64
N ALA A 114 6.47 10.19 9.57
CA ALA A 114 7.49 9.17 9.34
C ALA A 114 6.87 7.84 8.91
N TRP A 115 5.79 7.43 9.54
CA TRP A 115 5.05 6.21 9.19
C TRP A 115 4.44 6.29 7.80
N GLY A 116 3.82 7.40 7.43
CA GLY A 116 3.26 7.63 6.10
C GLY A 116 4.33 7.55 5.01
N LEU A 117 5.47 8.22 5.22
CA LEU A 117 6.61 8.18 4.30
C LEU A 117 7.19 6.77 4.19
N LEU A 118 7.33 6.06 5.31
CA LEU A 118 7.81 4.67 5.32
C LEU A 118 6.85 3.75 4.56
N SER A 119 5.55 3.90 4.73
CA SER A 119 4.53 3.11 4.03
C SER A 119 4.60 3.31 2.52
N VAL A 120 4.74 4.55 2.06
CA VAL A 120 4.93 4.87 0.64
C VAL A 120 6.24 4.30 0.12
N ALA A 121 7.33 4.45 0.86
CA ALA A 121 8.64 3.94 0.48
C ALA A 121 8.63 2.41 0.34
N VAL A 122 8.06 1.71 1.30
CA VAL A 122 7.94 0.24 1.27
C VAL A 122 7.05 -0.21 0.12
N GLY A 123 5.90 0.44 -0.09
CA GLY A 123 4.99 0.13 -1.19
C GLY A 123 5.63 0.32 -2.56
N THR A 124 6.35 1.42 -2.77
CA THR A 124 7.06 1.69 -4.03
C THR A 124 8.27 0.78 -4.21
N ALA A 125 9.03 0.51 -3.16
CA ALA A 125 10.17 -0.41 -3.20
C ALA A 125 9.71 -1.85 -3.53
N ALA A 126 8.65 -2.32 -2.92
CA ALA A 126 8.08 -3.64 -3.20
C ALA A 126 7.59 -3.74 -4.65
N SER A 127 6.96 -2.68 -5.17
CA SER A 127 6.53 -2.61 -6.56
C SER A 127 7.72 -2.67 -7.52
N ARG A 128 8.77 -1.91 -7.24
CA ARG A 128 10.01 -1.91 -8.04
C ARG A 128 10.74 -3.25 -7.98
N TRP A 129 10.81 -3.84 -6.81
CA TRP A 129 11.44 -5.15 -6.64
C TRP A 129 10.73 -6.23 -7.47
N ALA A 130 9.41 -6.26 -7.45
CA ALA A 130 8.62 -7.19 -8.25
C ALA A 130 8.81 -6.98 -9.75
N THR A 131 8.91 -5.72 -10.22
CA THR A 131 9.17 -5.39 -11.62
C THR A 131 10.62 -5.60 -12.04
N ALA A 132 11.58 -5.31 -11.15
CA ALA A 132 13.01 -5.53 -11.42
C ALA A 132 13.36 -7.02 -11.55
N GLY A 133 12.72 -7.90 -10.75
CA GLY A 133 12.86 -9.35 -10.90
C GLY A 133 12.42 -9.85 -12.28
N ALA A 134 11.37 -9.27 -12.84
CA ALA A 134 10.89 -9.57 -14.20
C ALA A 134 11.82 -9.00 -15.28
N ALA A 135 12.31 -7.76 -15.12
CA ALA A 135 13.23 -7.12 -16.05
C ALA A 135 14.63 -7.76 -16.06
N GLY A 136 15.14 -8.18 -14.90
CA GLY A 136 16.41 -8.88 -14.77
C GLY A 136 16.41 -10.24 -15.48
N GLY A 137 15.27 -10.93 -15.54
CA GLY A 137 15.10 -12.16 -16.29
C GLY A 137 15.19 -11.94 -17.80
N ASP A 138 14.59 -10.87 -18.31
CA ASP A 138 14.61 -10.54 -19.75
C ASP A 138 16.01 -10.08 -20.22
N GLU A 139 16.74 -9.32 -19.42
CA GLU A 139 18.11 -8.90 -19.74
C GLU A 139 19.07 -10.09 -19.77
N GLY A 140 18.94 -11.04 -18.85
CA GLY A 140 19.71 -12.27 -18.84
C GLY A 140 19.45 -13.14 -20.06
N SER A 141 18.21 -13.19 -20.54
CA SER A 141 17.81 -13.91 -21.76
C SER A 141 18.36 -13.24 -23.02
N ALA A 142 18.38 -11.91 -23.12
CA ALA A 142 18.91 -11.16 -24.25
C ALA A 142 20.43 -11.30 -24.37
N MET A 143 21.18 -11.37 -23.29
CA MET A 143 22.62 -11.60 -23.30
C MET A 143 23.00 -13.03 -23.68
N GLY A 144 22.13 -14.02 -23.43
CA GLY A 144 22.34 -15.41 -23.82
C GLY A 144 22.27 -15.65 -25.34
N ASP A 145 21.47 -14.85 -26.06
CA ASP A 145 21.28 -14.94 -27.51
C ASP A 145 22.36 -14.22 -28.33
N GLY A 146 23.23 -13.44 -27.73
CA GLY A 146 24.27 -12.67 -28.40
C GLY A 146 25.61 -13.39 -28.62
N SER A 147 25.69 -14.66 -28.28
CA SER A 147 26.91 -15.48 -28.48
C SER A 147 26.85 -16.39 -29.70
#